data_808feff5683ecf03836eaedf886fdedd
#
_entry.id   808feff5683ecf03836eaedf886fdedd
#
_cell.length_a   1.000
_cell.length_b   1.000
_cell.length_c   1.000
_cell.angle_alpha   90.00
_cell.angle_beta   90.00
_cell.angle_gamma   90.00
#
_symmetry.space_group_name_H-M   'P 1'
#
loop_
_entity.id
_entity.type
_entity.pdbx_description
1 polymer ?
#
loop_
_entity_poly.entity_id
_entity_poly.type
_entity_poly.pdbx_seq_one_letter_code
_entity_poly.pdbx_strand_id
1 'polypeptide(L)'
;AYNETYSQGGYYLASVADKIYMQPEGMMEWSGLAMNLMFYKGLLDKLDLKAEVFRPTACKYKSAVEPYIYDRMSDANREQMQQLVSSMWGIIAESVAEARGIELKTLNEMADKLEVALPEEAVEKGLVDSLIYEDQMEDVFAELGVSDDYDFVTLGDYAAQVGADLKNISADQVAVVYALYLIHI
;
A
#
# COMPACT_ATOMS: atom_id res chain seq x y z
N ALA A 1 -8.95 -8.68 12.92
CA ALA A 1 -7.75 -7.81 12.97
C ALA A 1 -7.98 -6.69 13.97
N TYR A 2 -6.93 -6.27 14.66
CA TYR A 2 -6.95 -5.10 15.57
C TYR A 2 -5.69 -4.27 15.33
N ASN A 3 -5.83 -2.96 15.33
CA ASN A 3 -4.70 -2.03 15.35
C ASN A 3 -5.11 -0.67 15.95
N GLU A 4 -4.15 0.04 16.52
CA GLU A 4 -4.34 1.41 17.00
C GLU A 4 -4.46 2.40 15.83
N THR A 5 -3.69 2.20 14.78
CA THR A 5 -3.66 3.09 13.61
C THR A 5 -3.56 2.28 12.33
N TYR A 6 -4.45 2.54 11.40
CA TYR A 6 -4.42 1.92 10.08
C TYR A 6 -3.90 2.90 9.02
N SER A 7 -2.68 2.66 8.53
CA SER A 7 -2.28 3.19 7.22
C SER A 7 -3.03 2.47 6.11
N GLN A 8 -3.12 3.05 4.91
CA GLN A 8 -3.80 2.40 3.78
C GLN A 8 -3.25 0.99 3.46
N GLY A 9 -1.91 0.82 3.52
CA GLY A 9 -1.29 -0.49 3.33
C GLY A 9 -1.59 -1.47 4.45
N GLY A 10 -1.59 -1.01 5.71
CA GLY A 10 -1.97 -1.81 6.87
C GLY A 10 -3.44 -2.22 6.83
N TYR A 11 -4.31 -1.30 6.44
CA TYR A 11 -5.73 -1.59 6.28
C TYR A 11 -6.01 -2.57 5.13
N TYR A 12 -5.31 -2.42 4.00
CA TYR A 12 -5.38 -3.38 2.89
C TYR A 12 -5.09 -4.81 3.36
N LEU A 13 -4.07 -4.99 4.22
CA LEU A 13 -3.78 -6.30 4.80
C LEU A 13 -4.85 -6.74 5.82
N ALA A 14 -5.35 -5.82 6.64
CA ALA A 14 -6.37 -6.12 7.63
C ALA A 14 -7.74 -6.44 7.00
N SER A 15 -8.02 -5.93 5.81
CA SER A 15 -9.33 -6.07 5.14
C SER A 15 -9.72 -7.51 4.82
N VAL A 16 -8.76 -8.45 4.81
CA VAL A 16 -9.03 -9.90 4.64
C VAL A 16 -9.60 -10.58 5.88
N ALA A 17 -9.59 -9.89 7.03
CA ALA A 17 -10.12 -10.43 8.27
C ALA A 17 -11.66 -10.34 8.30
N ASP A 18 -12.31 -11.34 8.91
CA ASP A 18 -13.77 -11.33 9.11
C ASP A 18 -14.25 -10.18 9.97
N LYS A 19 -13.43 -9.75 10.94
CA LYS A 19 -13.67 -8.61 11.83
C LYS A 19 -12.45 -7.71 11.93
N ILE A 20 -12.71 -6.41 11.88
CA ILE A 20 -11.69 -5.37 11.99
C ILE A 20 -12.06 -4.47 13.16
N TYR A 21 -11.17 -4.39 14.13
CA TYR A 21 -11.29 -3.55 15.31
C TYR A 21 -10.23 -2.47 15.29
N MET A 22 -10.53 -1.34 15.90
CA MET A 22 -9.63 -0.20 15.98
C MET A 22 -9.73 0.48 17.35
N GLN A 23 -8.62 1.04 17.81
CA GLN A 23 -8.61 1.83 19.03
C GLN A 23 -9.42 3.12 18.87
N PRO A 24 -10.25 3.52 19.87
CA PRO A 24 -11.08 4.73 19.80
C PRO A 24 -10.28 6.02 19.61
N GLU A 25 -9.07 6.10 20.14
CA GLU A 25 -8.16 7.26 20.05
C GLU A 25 -7.14 7.13 18.89
N GLY A 26 -7.39 6.20 17.99
CA GLY A 26 -6.50 5.92 16.87
C GLY A 26 -6.71 6.84 15.66
N MET A 27 -6.15 6.43 14.54
CA MET A 27 -6.28 7.16 13.27
C MET A 27 -6.33 6.18 12.09
N MET A 28 -7.19 6.45 11.14
CA MET A 28 -7.24 5.72 9.88
C MET A 28 -6.88 6.61 8.70
N GLU A 29 -6.00 6.11 7.83
CA GLU A 29 -5.66 6.78 6.59
C GLU A 29 -6.39 6.13 5.41
N TRP A 30 -7.26 6.89 4.76
CA TRP A 30 -7.92 6.53 3.51
C TRP A 30 -7.97 7.74 2.58
N SER A 31 -6.80 8.07 1.98
CA SER A 31 -6.56 9.32 1.25
C SER A 31 -6.18 9.13 -0.22
N GLY A 32 -6.15 7.89 -0.69
CA GLY A 32 -5.67 7.58 -2.03
C GLY A 32 -4.15 7.60 -2.12
N LEU A 33 -3.63 7.60 -3.34
CA LEU A 33 -2.19 7.62 -3.60
C LEU A 33 -1.80 8.84 -4.41
N ALA A 34 -0.70 9.48 -4.02
CA ALA A 34 -0.10 10.58 -4.76
C ALA A 34 1.40 10.35 -5.01
N MET A 35 1.90 10.85 -6.12
CA MET A 35 3.32 10.84 -6.42
C MET A 35 3.82 12.27 -6.66
N ASN A 36 4.82 12.67 -5.91
CA ASN A 36 5.48 13.95 -6.05
C ASN A 36 6.87 13.78 -6.65
N LEU A 37 7.15 14.43 -7.78
CA LEU A 37 8.47 14.47 -8.39
C LEU A 37 9.08 15.86 -8.23
N MET A 38 10.32 15.87 -7.76
CA MET A 38 11.09 17.09 -7.59
C MET A 38 11.92 17.37 -8.84
N PHE A 39 11.96 18.64 -9.29
CA PHE A 39 12.71 19.05 -10.48
C PHE A 39 13.80 20.02 -10.07
N TYR A 40 15.03 19.71 -10.45
CA TYR A 40 16.25 20.40 -10.00
C TYR A 40 16.82 21.35 -11.04
N LYS A 41 16.27 21.39 -12.28
CA LYS A 41 16.79 22.22 -13.36
C LYS A 41 16.94 23.68 -12.95
N GLY A 42 15.94 24.27 -12.31
CA GLY A 42 16.00 25.65 -11.87
C GLY A 42 17.09 25.93 -10.81
N LEU A 43 17.43 24.95 -9.97
CA LEU A 43 18.55 25.03 -9.04
C LEU A 43 19.89 24.95 -9.78
N LEU A 44 20.01 24.00 -10.70
CA LEU A 44 21.23 23.82 -11.51
C LEU A 44 21.53 25.06 -12.36
N ASP A 45 20.50 25.66 -12.99
CA ASP A 45 20.63 26.89 -13.75
C ASP A 45 21.15 28.07 -12.88
N LYS A 46 20.67 28.19 -11.62
CA LYS A 46 21.14 29.22 -10.68
C LYS A 46 22.58 29.03 -10.21
N LEU A 47 23.07 27.79 -10.21
CA LEU A 47 24.43 27.42 -9.85
C LEU A 47 25.38 27.40 -11.07
N ASP A 48 24.89 27.78 -12.23
CA ASP A 48 25.61 27.68 -13.51
C ASP A 48 26.14 26.26 -13.80
N LEU A 49 25.34 25.23 -13.37
CA LEU A 49 25.62 23.82 -13.61
C LEU A 49 24.76 23.31 -14.74
N LYS A 50 25.38 22.64 -15.71
CA LYS A 50 24.67 22.02 -16.84
C LYS A 50 24.69 20.50 -16.69
N ALA A 51 23.51 19.90 -16.64
CA ALA A 51 23.35 18.45 -16.69
C ALA A 51 23.53 17.96 -18.14
N GLU A 52 24.46 17.05 -18.37
CA GLU A 52 24.61 16.35 -19.64
C GLU A 52 23.94 14.97 -19.53
N VAL A 53 23.01 14.70 -20.44
CA VAL A 53 22.18 13.48 -20.40
C VAL A 53 22.37 12.69 -21.68
N PHE A 54 22.73 11.44 -21.51
CA PHE A 54 22.86 10.46 -22.59
C PHE A 54 21.68 9.48 -22.50
N ARG A 55 20.69 9.65 -23.38
CA ARG A 55 19.58 8.70 -23.52
C ARG A 55 19.26 8.42 -24.97
N PRO A 56 18.80 7.21 -25.31
CA PRO A 56 18.34 6.92 -26.67
C PRO A 56 17.13 7.78 -27.04
N THR A 57 17.11 8.31 -28.26
CA THR A 57 16.04 9.19 -28.75
C THR A 57 14.69 8.50 -28.88
N ALA A 58 14.69 7.17 -29.06
CA ALA A 58 13.46 6.39 -29.25
C ALA A 58 12.75 5.97 -27.95
N CYS A 59 13.23 6.41 -26.77
CA CYS A 59 12.71 5.95 -25.47
C CYS A 59 11.78 6.98 -24.83
N LYS A 60 10.53 7.06 -25.31
CA LYS A 60 9.49 8.02 -24.84
C LYS A 60 9.31 8.02 -23.32
N TYR A 61 9.32 6.84 -22.68
CA TYR A 61 9.03 6.68 -21.26
C TYR A 61 10.25 6.57 -20.34
N LYS A 62 11.48 6.79 -20.86
CA LYS A 62 12.67 6.87 -20.00
C LYS A 62 12.80 8.25 -19.36
N SER A 63 12.03 8.49 -18.32
CA SER A 63 11.84 9.79 -17.69
C SER A 63 12.75 10.08 -16.50
N ALA A 64 13.58 9.13 -16.04
CA ALA A 64 14.41 9.25 -14.85
C ALA A 64 15.35 10.46 -14.84
N VAL A 65 15.72 10.98 -16.01
CA VAL A 65 16.62 12.15 -16.16
C VAL A 65 15.88 13.49 -16.23
N GLU A 66 14.57 13.47 -16.40
CA GLU A 66 13.76 14.70 -16.56
C GLU A 66 13.91 15.68 -15.40
N PRO A 67 14.04 15.26 -14.13
CA PRO A 67 14.27 16.17 -13.01
C PRO A 67 15.46 17.10 -13.16
N TYR A 68 16.46 16.73 -13.96
CA TYR A 68 17.69 17.50 -14.16
C TYR A 68 17.67 18.38 -15.42
N ILE A 69 16.78 18.11 -16.37
CA ILE A 69 16.75 18.78 -17.69
C ILE A 69 15.43 19.54 -17.98
N TYR A 70 14.39 19.28 -17.21
CA TYR A 70 13.11 19.95 -17.32
C TYR A 70 12.71 20.62 -15.99
N ASP A 71 11.76 21.55 -16.05
CA ASP A 71 11.15 22.22 -14.89
C ASP A 71 9.84 21.56 -14.45
N ARG A 72 9.35 20.59 -15.21
CA ARG A 72 8.10 19.83 -14.98
C ARG A 72 8.14 18.51 -15.72
N MET A 73 7.23 17.61 -15.35
CA MET A 73 7.04 16.35 -16.06
C MET A 73 6.68 16.58 -17.54
N SER A 74 7.27 15.78 -18.43
CA SER A 74 6.75 15.60 -19.77
C SER A 74 5.38 14.90 -19.75
N ASP A 75 4.60 15.03 -20.82
CA ASP A 75 3.30 14.34 -20.95
C ASP A 75 3.46 12.82 -20.84
N ALA A 76 4.53 12.25 -21.41
CA ALA A 76 4.81 10.83 -21.34
C ALA A 76 5.15 10.36 -19.91
N ASN A 77 5.91 11.17 -19.16
CA ASN A 77 6.22 10.89 -17.77
C ASN A 77 4.95 10.97 -16.92
N ARG A 78 4.13 11.99 -17.13
CA ARG A 78 2.84 12.15 -16.42
C ARG A 78 1.92 10.95 -16.69
N GLU A 79 1.76 10.56 -17.94
CA GLU A 79 0.97 9.39 -18.34
C GLU A 79 1.45 8.12 -17.62
N GLN A 80 2.77 7.87 -17.62
CA GLN A 80 3.37 6.72 -16.96
C GLN A 80 3.15 6.72 -15.43
N MET A 81 3.40 7.85 -14.76
CA MET A 81 3.23 7.97 -13.33
C MET A 81 1.77 7.87 -12.91
N GLN A 82 0.87 8.49 -13.67
CA GLN A 82 -0.56 8.39 -13.42
C GLN A 82 -1.06 6.94 -13.57
N GLN A 83 -0.63 6.23 -14.62
CA GLN A 83 -0.98 4.83 -14.81
C GLN A 83 -0.47 3.96 -13.66
N LEU A 84 0.75 4.20 -13.20
CA LEU A 84 1.34 3.46 -12.07
C LEU A 84 0.52 3.68 -10.79
N VAL A 85 0.30 4.95 -10.41
CA VAL A 85 -0.45 5.31 -9.20
C VAL A 85 -1.89 4.79 -9.26
N SER A 86 -2.56 4.96 -10.41
CA SER A 86 -3.93 4.46 -10.60
C SER A 86 -4.03 2.95 -10.52
N SER A 87 -3.04 2.23 -11.07
CA SER A 87 -3.02 0.76 -10.98
C SER A 87 -2.79 0.27 -9.55
N MET A 88 -1.90 0.90 -8.80
CA MET A 88 -1.66 0.56 -7.40
C MET A 88 -2.87 0.86 -6.52
N TRP A 89 -3.48 2.03 -6.71
CA TRP A 89 -4.70 2.39 -6.00
C TRP A 89 -5.86 1.45 -6.34
N GLY A 90 -6.03 1.12 -7.63
CA GLY A 90 -7.05 0.18 -8.08
C GLY A 90 -6.98 -1.16 -7.35
N ILE A 91 -5.79 -1.76 -7.23
CA ILE A 91 -5.58 -3.02 -6.51
C ILE A 91 -6.04 -2.91 -5.04
N ILE A 92 -5.65 -1.82 -4.36
CA ILE A 92 -6.01 -1.60 -2.96
C ILE A 92 -7.52 -1.42 -2.82
N ALA A 93 -8.10 -0.49 -3.60
CA ALA A 93 -9.50 -0.12 -3.47
C ALA A 93 -10.45 -1.24 -3.90
N GLU A 94 -10.13 -1.98 -4.97
CA GLU A 94 -10.92 -3.12 -5.44
C GLU A 94 -10.91 -4.27 -4.41
N SER A 95 -9.75 -4.58 -3.84
CA SER A 95 -9.64 -5.63 -2.81
C SER A 95 -10.42 -5.28 -1.54
N VAL A 96 -10.36 -4.02 -1.11
CA VAL A 96 -11.14 -3.54 0.05
C VAL A 96 -12.64 -3.52 -0.28
N ALA A 97 -13.01 -3.11 -1.49
CA ALA A 97 -14.40 -3.13 -1.96
C ALA A 97 -15.01 -4.53 -1.86
N GLU A 98 -14.28 -5.54 -2.35
CA GLU A 98 -14.69 -6.95 -2.31
C GLU A 98 -14.77 -7.45 -0.86
N ALA A 99 -13.73 -7.21 -0.06
CA ALA A 99 -13.64 -7.72 1.31
C ALA A 99 -14.69 -7.09 2.26
N ARG A 100 -14.99 -5.79 2.09
CA ARG A 100 -15.93 -5.06 2.96
C ARG A 100 -17.35 -4.94 2.39
N GLY A 101 -17.57 -5.37 1.15
CA GLY A 101 -18.87 -5.23 0.48
C GLY A 101 -19.27 -3.77 0.22
N ILE A 102 -18.29 -2.87 0.05
CA ILE A 102 -18.49 -1.45 -0.22
C ILE A 102 -18.28 -1.20 -1.72
N GLU A 103 -19.15 -0.40 -2.33
CA GLU A 103 -18.95 -0.06 -3.75
C GLU A 103 -17.62 0.68 -3.97
N LEU A 104 -16.87 0.28 -4.99
CA LEU A 104 -15.59 0.90 -5.36
C LEU A 104 -15.71 2.41 -5.56
N LYS A 105 -16.84 2.86 -6.15
CA LYS A 105 -17.13 4.27 -6.32
C LYS A 105 -17.18 5.01 -4.98
N THR A 106 -17.83 4.43 -4.00
CA THR A 106 -17.94 5.00 -2.65
C THR A 106 -16.57 5.11 -1.98
N LEU A 107 -15.72 4.08 -2.08
CA LEU A 107 -14.35 4.11 -1.56
C LEU A 107 -13.50 5.20 -2.21
N ASN A 108 -13.63 5.40 -3.52
CA ASN A 108 -12.95 6.49 -4.22
C ASN A 108 -13.45 7.86 -3.77
N GLU A 109 -14.76 8.04 -3.60
CA GLU A 109 -15.33 9.29 -3.10
C GLU A 109 -14.89 9.62 -1.67
N MET A 110 -14.79 8.61 -0.79
CA MET A 110 -14.24 8.77 0.55
C MET A 110 -12.79 9.26 0.52
N ALA A 111 -11.96 8.68 -0.36
CA ALA A 111 -10.57 9.09 -0.52
C ALA A 111 -10.43 10.50 -1.09
N ASP A 112 -11.20 10.83 -2.15
CA ASP A 112 -11.17 12.13 -2.81
C ASP A 112 -11.60 13.29 -1.88
N LYS A 113 -12.51 13.01 -0.95
CA LYS A 113 -13.03 14.00 0.00
C LYS A 113 -12.37 13.94 1.38
N LEU A 114 -11.45 12.97 1.61
CA LEU A 114 -10.83 12.71 2.90
C LEU A 114 -11.88 12.50 4.01
N GLU A 115 -12.90 11.69 3.73
CA GLU A 115 -14.03 11.47 4.64
C GLU A 115 -13.73 10.46 5.76
N VAL A 116 -12.50 9.92 5.80
CA VAL A 116 -12.10 8.93 6.81
C VAL A 116 -10.72 9.30 7.34
N ALA A 117 -10.70 9.86 8.53
CA ALA A 117 -9.50 10.16 9.29
C ALA A 117 -9.65 9.71 10.75
N LEU A 118 -10.85 9.83 11.31
CA LEU A 118 -11.17 9.47 12.69
C LEU A 118 -11.75 8.04 12.77
N PRO A 119 -11.53 7.35 13.89
CA PRO A 119 -12.05 6.00 14.09
C PRO A 119 -13.57 5.88 13.94
N GLU A 120 -14.33 6.85 14.43
CA GLU A 120 -15.78 6.86 14.34
C GLU A 120 -16.26 6.95 12.88
N GLU A 121 -15.57 7.73 12.06
CA GLU A 121 -15.86 7.85 10.63
C GLU A 121 -15.59 6.50 9.91
N ALA A 122 -14.53 5.79 10.31
CA ALA A 122 -14.23 4.47 9.78
C ALA A 122 -15.31 3.44 10.09
N VAL A 123 -15.90 3.50 11.29
CA VAL A 123 -17.04 2.65 11.66
C VAL A 123 -18.30 3.06 10.90
N GLU A 124 -18.62 4.37 10.85
CA GLU A 124 -19.79 4.88 10.13
C GLU A 124 -19.78 4.49 8.65
N LYS A 125 -18.60 4.52 8.03
CA LYS A 125 -18.38 4.16 6.62
C LYS A 125 -18.25 2.64 6.38
N GLY A 126 -18.28 1.81 7.43
CA GLY A 126 -18.22 0.36 7.32
C GLY A 126 -16.82 -0.21 7.04
N LEU A 127 -15.78 0.60 7.18
CA LEU A 127 -14.40 0.16 7.04
C LEU A 127 -13.93 -0.62 8.27
N VAL A 128 -14.39 -0.25 9.45
CA VAL A 128 -14.09 -0.90 10.74
C VAL A 128 -15.40 -1.39 11.36
N ASP A 129 -15.37 -2.55 12.00
CA ASP A 129 -16.59 -3.15 12.59
C ASP A 129 -16.92 -2.55 13.96
N SER A 130 -15.90 -2.26 14.78
CA SER A 130 -16.07 -1.68 16.11
C SER A 130 -14.82 -1.03 16.65
N LEU A 131 -14.99 -0.08 17.55
CA LEU A 131 -13.92 0.54 18.30
C LEU A 131 -13.80 -0.13 19.66
N ILE A 132 -12.61 -0.62 19.97
CA ILE A 132 -12.30 -1.26 21.24
C ILE A 132 -10.90 -0.86 21.70
N TYR A 133 -10.66 -0.88 23.00
CA TYR A 133 -9.30 -0.78 23.55
C TYR A 133 -8.61 -2.15 23.52
N GLU A 134 -7.28 -2.13 23.60
CA GLU A 134 -6.47 -3.34 23.50
C GLU A 134 -6.83 -4.40 24.55
N ASP A 135 -7.12 -3.98 25.79
CA ASP A 135 -7.55 -4.85 26.90
C ASP A 135 -8.88 -5.56 26.62
N GLN A 136 -9.76 -4.95 25.82
CA GLN A 136 -11.03 -5.57 25.41
C GLN A 136 -10.87 -6.66 24.35
N MET A 137 -9.67 -6.81 23.77
CA MET A 137 -9.37 -7.91 22.85
C MET A 137 -9.44 -9.28 23.54
N GLU A 138 -9.23 -9.34 24.85
CA GLU A 138 -9.41 -10.57 25.64
C GLU A 138 -10.86 -11.08 25.55
N ASP A 139 -11.84 -10.19 25.61
CA ASP A 139 -13.26 -10.54 25.45
C ASP A 139 -13.53 -11.10 24.05
N VAL A 140 -12.92 -10.51 23.01
CA VAL A 140 -13.05 -11.01 21.64
C VAL A 140 -12.43 -12.39 21.48
N PHE A 141 -11.29 -12.65 22.10
CA PHE A 141 -10.67 -13.98 22.08
C PHE A 141 -11.53 -15.01 22.82
N ALA A 142 -12.11 -14.65 23.94
CA ALA A 142 -13.03 -15.50 24.69
C ALA A 142 -14.27 -15.86 23.84
N GLU A 143 -14.85 -14.89 23.11
CA GLU A 143 -15.97 -15.14 22.19
C GLU A 143 -15.60 -16.08 21.05
N LEU A 144 -14.35 -16.04 20.58
CA LEU A 144 -13.81 -16.95 19.56
C LEU A 144 -13.47 -18.35 20.11
N GLY A 145 -13.62 -18.55 21.41
CA GLY A 145 -13.32 -19.82 22.08
C GLY A 145 -11.84 -20.06 22.35
N VAL A 146 -11.04 -19.00 22.33
CA VAL A 146 -9.63 -19.05 22.74
C VAL A 146 -9.59 -19.18 24.27
N SER A 147 -8.81 -20.14 24.79
CA SER A 147 -8.64 -20.32 26.23
C SER A 147 -7.80 -19.20 26.83
N ASP A 148 -7.93 -18.94 28.13
CA ASP A 148 -7.15 -17.90 28.83
C ASP A 148 -5.62 -18.16 28.83
N ASP A 149 -5.19 -19.35 28.42
CA ASP A 149 -3.78 -19.78 28.31
C ASP A 149 -3.39 -19.81 26.82
N TYR A 150 -3.14 -18.62 26.23
CA TYR A 150 -2.69 -18.49 24.85
C TYR A 150 -1.38 -17.70 24.77
N ASP A 151 -0.54 -18.08 23.80
CA ASP A 151 0.69 -17.39 23.49
C ASP A 151 0.55 -16.62 22.16
N PHE A 152 1.11 -15.41 22.12
CA PHE A 152 1.24 -14.67 20.87
C PHE A 152 2.40 -15.19 20.03
N VAL A 153 2.13 -15.43 18.75
CA VAL A 153 3.17 -15.79 17.77
C VAL A 153 3.50 -14.54 16.94
N THR A 154 4.76 -14.18 16.87
CA THR A 154 5.17 -13.07 16.01
C THR A 154 4.97 -13.42 14.54
N LEU A 155 4.71 -12.41 13.69
CA LEU A 155 4.60 -12.60 12.25
C LEU A 155 5.88 -13.23 11.66
N GLY A 156 7.06 -12.90 12.22
CA GLY A 156 8.33 -13.46 11.80
C GLY A 156 8.43 -14.97 12.08
N ASP A 157 8.03 -15.40 13.26
CA ASP A 157 8.04 -16.81 13.65
C ASP A 157 7.02 -17.62 12.84
N TYR A 158 5.81 -17.05 12.65
CA TYR A 158 4.78 -17.65 11.80
C TYR A 158 5.28 -17.81 10.35
N ALA A 159 5.84 -16.75 9.76
CA ALA A 159 6.37 -16.80 8.40
C ALA A 159 7.55 -17.79 8.25
N ALA A 160 8.40 -17.91 9.28
CA ALA A 160 9.48 -18.89 9.28
C ALA A 160 8.95 -20.31 9.27
N GLN A 161 7.91 -20.60 10.04
CA GLN A 161 7.29 -21.92 10.11
C GLN A 161 6.58 -22.28 8.79
N VAL A 162 5.72 -21.40 8.28
CA VAL A 162 5.05 -21.60 6.99
C VAL A 162 6.05 -21.76 5.85
N GLY A 163 7.11 -20.95 5.84
CA GLY A 163 8.19 -21.07 4.86
C GLY A 163 8.96 -22.39 4.95
N ALA A 164 9.09 -22.99 6.14
CA ALA A 164 9.68 -24.30 6.31
C ALA A 164 8.75 -25.41 5.76
N ASP A 165 7.45 -25.29 6.01
CA ASP A 165 6.45 -26.24 5.51
C ASP A 165 6.34 -26.19 3.97
N LEU A 166 6.40 -25.01 3.37
CA LEU A 166 6.41 -24.82 1.92
C LEU A 166 7.65 -25.43 1.25
N LYS A 167 8.80 -25.49 1.93
CA LYS A 167 10.01 -26.13 1.42
C LYS A 167 9.91 -27.67 1.35
N ASN A 168 8.97 -28.24 2.08
CA ASN A 168 8.77 -29.70 2.12
C ASN A 168 7.72 -30.23 1.11
N ILE A 169 7.12 -29.38 0.30
CA ILE A 169 5.93 -29.75 -0.51
C ILE A 169 6.29 -30.51 -1.79
N SER A 170 7.52 -30.55 -2.28
CA SER A 170 7.81 -31.35 -3.50
C SER A 170 9.28 -31.71 -3.67
N ALA A 171 9.51 -32.96 -4.10
CA ALA A 171 10.84 -33.39 -4.59
C ALA A 171 11.17 -32.79 -5.98
N ASP A 172 10.14 -32.38 -6.74
CA ASP A 172 10.27 -31.77 -8.05
C ASP A 172 10.09 -30.26 -7.93
N GLN A 173 11.15 -29.50 -8.18
CA GLN A 173 11.12 -28.03 -8.15
C GLN A 173 11.24 -27.46 -9.55
N VAL A 174 10.34 -26.56 -9.93
CA VAL A 174 10.46 -25.75 -11.13
C VAL A 174 11.03 -24.39 -10.73
N ALA A 175 12.28 -24.12 -11.13
CA ALA A 175 12.89 -22.81 -10.97
C ALA A 175 12.46 -21.92 -12.15
N VAL A 176 11.75 -20.82 -11.86
CA VAL A 176 11.49 -19.76 -12.85
C VAL A 176 12.50 -18.64 -12.63
N VAL A 177 13.41 -18.48 -13.57
CA VAL A 177 14.38 -17.40 -13.55
C VAL A 177 13.88 -16.26 -14.43
N TYR A 178 13.55 -15.14 -13.80
CA TYR A 178 13.24 -13.90 -14.51
C TYR A 178 14.53 -13.13 -14.78
N ALA A 179 15.01 -13.13 -16.03
CA ALA A 179 16.07 -12.23 -16.45
C ALA A 179 15.45 -10.89 -16.84
N LEU A 180 15.43 -9.94 -15.91
CA LEU A 180 15.14 -8.54 -16.25
C LEU A 180 16.34 -7.98 -16.99
N TYR A 181 16.14 -7.78 -18.27
CA TYR A 181 17.17 -7.34 -19.21
C TYR A 181 17.47 -5.87 -18.99
N LEU A 182 18.57 -5.58 -18.30
CA LEU A 182 19.23 -4.28 -18.32
C LEU A 182 20.26 -4.31 -19.44
N ILE A 183 19.90 -3.77 -20.61
CA ILE A 183 20.92 -3.46 -21.63
C ILE A 183 21.72 -2.28 -21.07
N HIS A 184 22.91 -2.57 -20.57
CA HIS A 184 23.98 -1.59 -20.54
C HIS A 184 24.67 -1.64 -21.89
N ILE A 185 24.45 -0.61 -22.70
CA ILE A 185 25.32 -0.25 -23.82
C ILE A 185 26.25 0.85 -23.33
#